data_607c18687db33e563b7a6f129e16eb6f
#
_entry.id   607c18687db33e563b7a6f129e16eb6f
#
_cell.length_a   1.000
_cell.length_b   1.000
_cell.length_c   1.000
_cell.angle_alpha   90.00
_cell.angle_beta   90.00
_cell.angle_gamma   90.00
#
_symmetry.space_group_name_H-M   'P 1'
#
loop_
_entity.id
_entity.type
_entity.pdbx_description
1 polymer ?
#
loop_
_entity_poly.entity_id
_entity_poly.type
_entity_poly.pdbx_seq_one_letter_code
_entity_poly.pdbx_strand_id
1 'polypeptide(L)'
;MFYQGTIWKLPFPVNGGFAGATRSIADYAAFDFHKWIATHIFVPMLPVLDPLTYFTELTFAISFMLGFLVRPVAAVGILFVAQLWLGLYREAEEWPWLYVFLMFTQGFFLVTNAGKSLGLDGLISRSTTGPFAGTGSVARIYRAIA
;
A
#
# COMPACT_ATOMS: atom_id res chain seq x y z
N MET A 1 8.37 -7.63 -3.04
CA MET A 1 8.64 -6.23 -3.32
C MET A 1 8.37 -5.33 -2.12
N PHE A 2 7.15 -5.21 -1.59
CA PHE A 2 6.87 -4.40 -0.39
C PHE A 2 7.74 -4.78 0.83
N TYR A 3 7.98 -6.07 1.07
CA TYR A 3 8.86 -6.52 2.15
C TYR A 3 10.30 -6.02 2.01
N GLN A 4 10.89 -6.07 0.83
CA GLN A 4 12.24 -5.55 0.59
C GLN A 4 12.27 -4.03 0.73
N GLY A 5 11.23 -3.33 0.27
CA GLY A 5 11.08 -1.89 0.45
C GLY A 5 11.03 -1.45 1.91
N THR A 6 10.54 -2.31 2.82
CA THR A 6 10.49 -1.98 4.25
C THR A 6 11.82 -2.17 4.98
N ILE A 7 12.63 -3.16 4.61
CA ILE A 7 13.88 -3.48 5.35
C ILE A 7 14.92 -2.37 5.25
N TRP A 8 15.14 -1.80 4.07
CA TRP A 8 16.18 -0.78 3.88
C TRP A 8 15.79 0.62 4.39
N LYS A 9 14.56 0.79 4.83
CA LYS A 9 14.08 2.02 5.48
C LYS A 9 14.38 2.07 6.97
N LEU A 10 14.90 1.00 7.55
CA LEU A 10 15.28 0.93 8.96
C LEU A 10 16.79 1.22 9.17
N PRO A 11 17.16 1.93 10.24
CA PRO A 11 16.37 2.76 11.13
C PRO A 11 15.95 4.04 10.38
N PHE A 12 14.80 4.61 10.60
CA PHE A 12 14.18 5.74 9.90
C PHE A 12 15.13 6.97 9.76
N PRO A 13 16.10 6.97 8.83
CA PRO A 13 17.01 8.10 8.69
C PRO A 13 16.31 9.22 7.92
N VAL A 14 16.21 10.39 8.54
CA VAL A 14 15.63 11.59 7.93
C VAL A 14 16.26 11.97 6.58
N ASN A 15 17.40 11.38 6.23
CA ASN A 15 18.16 11.63 5.01
C ASN A 15 18.33 10.41 4.10
N GLY A 16 17.67 9.28 4.37
CA GLY A 16 17.78 8.04 3.60
C GLY A 16 16.51 7.67 2.86
N GLY A 17 16.59 6.68 2.02
CA GLY A 17 15.49 5.94 1.43
C GLY A 17 14.22 6.72 1.11
N PHE A 18 13.23 6.64 1.99
CA PHE A 18 11.93 7.30 1.80
C PHE A 18 12.02 8.82 1.75
N ALA A 19 12.88 9.44 2.59
CA ALA A 19 13.07 10.88 2.56
C ALA A 19 13.68 11.36 1.24
N GLY A 20 14.59 10.57 0.64
CA GLY A 20 15.11 10.79 -0.71
C GLY A 20 13.99 10.74 -1.74
N ALA A 21 13.21 9.65 -1.76
CA ALA A 21 12.08 9.48 -2.68
C ALA A 21 11.04 10.61 -2.56
N THR A 22 10.73 11.05 -1.35
CA THR A 22 9.77 12.16 -1.13
C THR A 22 10.29 13.49 -1.68
N ARG A 23 11.59 13.76 -1.58
CA ARG A 23 12.22 14.94 -2.20
C ARG A 23 12.23 14.81 -3.72
N SER A 24 12.52 13.62 -4.27
CA SER A 24 12.40 13.37 -5.70
C SER A 24 10.98 13.64 -6.22
N ILE A 25 9.93 13.32 -5.46
CA ILE A 25 8.56 13.68 -5.82
C ILE A 25 8.39 15.21 -5.95
N ALA A 26 9.01 16.00 -5.07
CA ALA A 26 8.94 17.46 -5.17
C ALA A 26 9.58 17.99 -6.46
N ASP A 27 10.60 17.30 -7.00
CA ASP A 27 11.31 17.72 -8.20
C ASP A 27 10.70 17.13 -9.49
N TYR A 28 10.30 15.87 -9.48
CA TYR A 28 9.99 15.08 -10.67
C TYR A 28 8.50 14.75 -10.87
N ALA A 29 7.62 15.22 -10.01
CA ALA A 29 6.18 14.94 -10.15
C ALA A 29 5.61 15.38 -11.50
N ALA A 30 4.61 14.65 -11.97
CA ALA A 30 3.93 14.90 -13.24
C ALA A 30 3.25 16.28 -13.29
N PHE A 31 2.69 16.72 -12.16
CA PHE A 31 1.86 17.91 -12.05
C PHE A 31 2.41 18.89 -11.01
N ASP A 32 2.30 20.18 -11.28
CA ASP A 32 2.76 21.24 -10.34
C ASP A 32 2.01 21.22 -9.00
N PHE A 33 0.72 20.87 -9.02
CA PHE A 33 -0.05 20.65 -7.80
C PHE A 33 0.55 19.54 -6.92
N HIS A 34 0.99 18.45 -7.52
CA HIS A 34 1.63 17.35 -6.79
C HIS A 34 2.99 17.77 -6.22
N LYS A 35 3.78 18.53 -6.97
CA LYS A 35 5.03 19.14 -6.47
C LYS A 35 4.76 20.06 -5.28
N TRP A 36 3.72 20.88 -5.36
CA TRP A 36 3.34 21.75 -4.27
C TRP A 36 3.00 20.98 -2.99
N ILE A 37 2.18 19.92 -3.12
CA ILE A 37 1.86 19.02 -1.98
C ILE A 37 3.13 18.38 -1.42
N ALA A 38 4.00 17.85 -2.28
CA ALA A 38 5.24 17.23 -1.84
C ALA A 38 6.12 18.21 -1.06
N THR A 39 6.32 19.41 -1.58
CA THR A 39 7.18 20.43 -0.97
C THR A 39 6.61 20.99 0.33
N HIS A 40 5.30 21.29 0.37
CA HIS A 40 4.70 22.03 1.50
C HIS A 40 4.07 21.11 2.55
N ILE A 41 3.75 19.87 2.20
CA ILE A 41 3.10 18.92 3.12
C ILE A 41 4.00 17.73 3.40
N PHE A 42 4.44 16.98 2.37
CA PHE A 42 5.13 15.71 2.59
C PHE A 42 6.55 15.92 3.16
N VAL A 43 7.32 16.84 2.62
CA VAL A 43 8.69 17.10 3.10
C VAL A 43 8.71 17.58 4.55
N PRO A 44 7.89 18.55 4.98
CA PRO A 44 7.82 18.94 6.39
C PRO A 44 7.32 17.83 7.32
N MET A 45 6.46 16.93 6.82
CA MET A 45 5.87 15.84 7.59
C MET A 45 6.69 14.54 7.53
N LEU A 46 7.87 14.53 6.93
CA LEU A 46 8.72 13.33 6.82
C LEU A 46 8.89 12.55 8.12
N PRO A 47 9.11 13.19 9.30
CA PRO A 47 9.25 12.45 10.56
C PRO A 47 8.05 11.57 10.92
N VAL A 48 6.85 11.93 10.42
CA VAL A 48 5.61 11.18 10.62
C VAL A 48 5.33 10.26 9.43
N LEU A 49 5.57 10.76 8.21
CA LEU A 49 5.27 10.00 6.99
C LEU A 49 6.20 8.81 6.78
N ASP A 50 7.45 8.91 7.21
CA ASP A 50 8.42 7.83 7.05
C ASP A 50 7.99 6.56 7.83
N PRO A 51 7.76 6.61 9.15
CA PRO A 51 7.23 5.45 9.86
C PRO A 51 5.83 5.03 9.37
N LEU A 52 4.96 5.98 9.02
CA LEU A 52 3.63 5.66 8.49
C LEU A 52 3.72 4.86 7.19
N THR A 53 4.57 5.27 6.26
CA THR A 53 4.79 4.56 4.99
C THR A 53 5.39 3.18 5.23
N TYR A 54 6.36 3.06 6.15
CA TYR A 54 6.92 1.79 6.54
C TYR A 54 5.84 0.81 7.02
N PHE A 55 4.99 1.23 7.96
CA PHE A 55 3.92 0.36 8.48
C PHE A 55 2.86 0.06 7.43
N THR A 56 2.59 1.00 6.51
CA THR A 56 1.67 0.77 5.39
C THR A 56 2.19 -0.32 4.46
N GLU A 57 3.45 -0.25 4.05
CA GLU A 57 4.07 -1.27 3.21
C GLU A 57 4.18 -2.62 3.92
N LEU A 58 4.51 -2.62 5.21
CA LEU A 58 4.53 -3.83 6.02
C LEU A 58 3.13 -4.47 6.09
N THR A 59 2.09 -3.65 6.25
CA THR A 59 0.69 -4.11 6.24
C THR A 59 0.33 -4.73 4.89
N PHE A 60 0.75 -4.13 3.78
CA PHE A 60 0.56 -4.71 2.45
C PHE A 60 1.25 -6.07 2.33
N ALA A 61 2.51 -6.15 2.76
CA ALA A 61 3.27 -7.40 2.71
C ALA A 61 2.57 -8.51 3.52
N ILE A 62 2.22 -8.23 4.76
CA ILE A 62 1.55 -9.19 5.65
C ILE A 62 0.18 -9.60 5.08
N SER A 63 -0.62 -8.62 4.64
CA SER A 63 -1.95 -8.87 4.09
C SER A 63 -1.90 -9.80 2.88
N PHE A 64 -1.02 -9.51 1.91
CA PHE A 64 -0.91 -10.33 0.70
C PHE A 64 -0.30 -11.71 0.96
N MET A 65 0.68 -11.80 1.88
CA MET A 65 1.28 -13.09 2.24
C MET A 65 0.30 -14.02 2.97
N LEU A 66 -0.51 -13.47 3.88
CA LEU A 66 -1.47 -14.26 4.66
C LEU A 66 -2.84 -14.42 3.97
N GLY A 67 -3.10 -13.62 2.95
CA GLY A 67 -4.42 -13.58 2.33
C GLY A 67 -5.50 -13.03 3.27
N PHE A 68 -5.16 -11.99 4.08
CA PHE A 68 -6.03 -11.36 5.05
C PHE A 68 -6.38 -9.92 4.65
N LEU A 69 -7.68 -9.60 4.56
CA LEU A 69 -8.19 -8.31 4.10
C LEU A 69 -7.61 -7.90 2.73
N VAL A 70 -7.42 -8.86 1.84
CA VAL A 70 -6.74 -8.65 0.55
C VAL A 70 -7.44 -7.59 -0.30
N ARG A 71 -8.76 -7.58 -0.36
CA ARG A 71 -9.51 -6.61 -1.18
C ARG A 71 -9.32 -5.16 -0.76
N PRO A 72 -9.62 -4.76 0.51
CA PRO A 72 -9.43 -3.38 0.92
C PRO A 72 -7.97 -2.95 0.84
N VAL A 73 -7.04 -3.84 1.17
CA VAL A 73 -5.60 -3.57 1.10
C VAL A 73 -5.15 -3.38 -0.35
N ALA A 74 -5.63 -4.19 -1.28
CA ALA A 74 -5.34 -4.01 -2.71
C ALA A 74 -5.91 -2.69 -3.26
N ALA A 75 -7.12 -2.29 -2.84
CA ALA A 75 -7.69 -1.00 -3.26
C ALA A 75 -6.84 0.19 -2.78
N VAL A 76 -6.44 0.19 -1.50
CA VAL A 76 -5.53 1.23 -0.95
C VAL A 76 -4.17 1.18 -1.64
N GLY A 77 -3.65 -0.02 -1.90
CA GLY A 77 -2.37 -0.22 -2.55
C GLY A 77 -2.34 0.31 -3.99
N ILE A 78 -3.42 0.19 -4.76
CA ILE A 78 -3.53 0.80 -6.10
C ILE A 78 -3.38 2.32 -6.00
N LEU A 79 -4.08 2.97 -5.06
CA LEU A 79 -3.99 4.41 -4.86
C LEU A 79 -2.59 4.84 -4.42
N PHE A 80 -1.98 4.06 -3.53
CA PHE A 80 -0.61 4.30 -3.05
C PHE A 80 0.41 4.20 -4.19
N VAL A 81 0.34 3.16 -5.02
CA VAL A 81 1.24 2.98 -6.18
C VAL A 81 0.99 4.04 -7.25
N ALA A 82 -0.26 4.40 -7.51
CA ALA A 82 -0.60 5.46 -8.47
C ALA A 82 -0.05 6.82 -8.04
N GLN A 83 -0.12 7.14 -6.74
CA GLN A 83 0.46 8.36 -6.17
C GLN A 83 1.99 8.38 -6.34
N LEU A 84 2.67 7.26 -6.08
CA LEU A 84 4.12 7.15 -6.29
C LEU A 84 4.50 7.31 -7.77
N TRP A 85 3.77 6.66 -8.66
CA TRP A 85 4.02 6.78 -10.11
C TRP A 85 3.85 8.23 -10.60
N LEU A 86 2.79 8.90 -10.20
CA LEU A 86 2.58 10.31 -10.55
C LEU A 86 3.64 11.22 -9.90
N GLY A 87 4.12 10.87 -8.72
CA GLY A 87 5.16 11.60 -8.01
C GLY A 87 6.53 11.49 -8.64
N LEU A 88 6.87 10.34 -9.19
CA LEU A 88 8.18 10.05 -9.79
C LEU A 88 8.11 10.00 -11.33
N TYR A 89 7.07 10.54 -11.93
CA TYR A 89 6.77 10.39 -13.35
C TYR A 89 7.89 10.89 -14.28
N ARG A 90 8.62 11.92 -13.88
CA ARG A 90 9.71 12.54 -14.66
C ARG A 90 11.10 12.08 -14.22
N GLU A 91 11.21 11.19 -13.25
CA GLU A 91 12.47 10.62 -12.81
C GLU A 91 13.04 9.72 -13.90
N ALA A 92 14.24 10.03 -14.40
CA ALA A 92 14.83 9.34 -15.55
C ALA A 92 15.25 7.89 -15.24
N GLU A 93 15.54 7.58 -13.98
CA GLU A 93 15.97 6.25 -13.55
C GLU A 93 14.79 5.35 -13.13
N GLU A 94 13.59 5.91 -13.03
CA GLU A 94 12.40 5.14 -12.66
C GLU A 94 11.84 4.36 -13.84
N TRP A 95 11.45 3.13 -13.56
CA TRP A 95 10.88 2.24 -14.57
C TRP A 95 9.35 2.21 -14.49
N PRO A 96 8.62 2.87 -15.41
CA PRO A 96 7.16 3.03 -15.33
C PRO A 96 6.40 1.71 -15.28
N TRP A 97 6.90 0.68 -15.96
CA TRP A 97 6.29 -0.65 -16.00
C TRP A 97 6.19 -1.31 -14.64
N LEU A 98 7.08 -0.96 -13.70
CA LEU A 98 7.01 -1.43 -12.34
C LEU A 98 5.70 -1.04 -11.66
N TYR A 99 5.34 0.23 -11.77
CA TYR A 99 4.10 0.78 -11.19
C TYR A 99 2.87 0.19 -11.87
N VAL A 100 2.87 0.10 -13.20
CA VAL A 100 1.78 -0.53 -13.98
C VAL A 100 1.59 -1.99 -13.55
N PHE A 101 2.67 -2.75 -13.43
CA PHE A 101 2.61 -4.15 -13.02
C PHE A 101 2.09 -4.33 -11.59
N LEU A 102 2.52 -3.45 -10.67
CA LEU A 102 2.04 -3.47 -9.29
C LEU A 102 0.55 -3.14 -9.20
N MET A 103 0.08 -2.11 -9.92
CA MET A 103 -1.34 -1.76 -9.96
C MET A 103 -2.17 -2.88 -10.59
N PHE A 104 -1.68 -3.49 -11.67
CA PHE A 104 -2.33 -4.62 -12.31
C PHE A 104 -2.46 -5.82 -11.37
N THR A 105 -1.40 -6.17 -10.67
CA THR A 105 -1.39 -7.29 -9.70
C THR A 105 -2.38 -7.04 -8.57
N GLN A 106 -2.42 -5.82 -8.04
CA GLN A 106 -3.37 -5.45 -6.99
C GLN A 106 -4.81 -5.40 -7.52
N GLY A 107 -5.01 -4.90 -8.74
CA GLY A 107 -6.30 -4.95 -9.42
C GLY A 107 -6.80 -6.39 -9.60
N PHE A 108 -5.92 -7.30 -9.97
CA PHE A 108 -6.23 -8.73 -10.04
C PHE A 108 -6.67 -9.28 -8.69
N PHE A 109 -5.95 -8.99 -7.61
CA PHE A 109 -6.34 -9.41 -6.26
C PHE A 109 -7.68 -8.84 -5.81
N LEU A 110 -7.95 -7.59 -6.17
CA LEU A 110 -9.22 -6.91 -5.87
C LEU A 110 -10.41 -7.60 -6.55
N VAL A 111 -10.27 -7.94 -7.84
CA VAL A 111 -11.36 -8.53 -8.64
C VAL A 111 -11.55 -10.01 -8.32
N THR A 112 -10.47 -10.78 -8.20
CA THR A 112 -10.55 -12.24 -7.99
C THR A 112 -10.87 -12.64 -6.57
N ASN A 113 -10.86 -11.68 -5.62
CA ASN A 113 -11.08 -12.00 -4.20
C ASN A 113 -10.11 -13.06 -3.67
N ALA A 114 -8.83 -12.91 -4.04
CA ALA A 114 -7.79 -13.94 -3.85
C ALA A 114 -7.65 -14.40 -2.38
N GLY A 115 -7.89 -13.51 -1.42
CA GLY A 115 -7.87 -13.85 0.01
C GLY A 115 -8.90 -14.90 0.41
N LYS A 116 -10.07 -14.93 -0.24
CA LYS A 116 -11.11 -15.96 0.03
C LYS A 116 -10.79 -17.31 -0.59
N SER A 117 -10.02 -17.35 -1.67
CA SER A 117 -9.70 -18.61 -2.34
C SER A 117 -8.68 -19.44 -1.57
N LEU A 118 -7.55 -18.80 -1.19
CA LEU A 118 -6.38 -19.50 -0.65
C LEU A 118 -5.84 -18.89 0.66
N GLY A 119 -6.45 -17.79 1.15
CA GLY A 119 -5.95 -17.03 2.29
C GLY A 119 -6.77 -17.21 3.58
N LEU A 120 -6.35 -16.47 4.60
CA LEU A 120 -7.03 -16.40 5.89
C LEU A 120 -8.48 -15.89 5.76
N ASP A 121 -8.77 -15.00 4.80
CA ASP A 121 -10.13 -14.53 4.53
C ASP A 121 -11.08 -15.70 4.20
N GLY A 122 -10.57 -16.71 3.47
CA GLY A 122 -11.34 -17.92 3.18
C GLY A 122 -11.57 -18.80 4.42
N LEU A 123 -10.57 -18.96 5.26
CA LEU A 123 -10.68 -19.73 6.51
C LEU A 123 -11.62 -19.06 7.50
N ILE A 124 -11.50 -17.74 7.68
CA ILE A 124 -12.35 -16.96 8.58
C ILE A 124 -13.81 -16.97 8.09
N SER A 125 -14.03 -16.80 6.78
CA SER A 125 -15.38 -16.79 6.23
C SER A 125 -16.11 -18.12 6.35
N ARG A 126 -15.38 -19.24 6.40
CA ARG A 126 -15.91 -20.61 6.61
C ARG A 126 -16.00 -20.99 8.07
N SER A 127 -15.35 -20.26 8.97
CA SER A 127 -15.39 -20.56 10.40
C SER A 127 -16.78 -20.35 10.98
N THR A 128 -17.24 -21.31 11.76
CA THR A 128 -18.50 -21.25 12.52
C THR A 128 -18.33 -20.69 13.93
N THR A 129 -17.08 -20.43 14.34
CA THR A 129 -16.73 -19.94 15.67
C THR A 129 -15.85 -18.70 15.58
N GLY A 130 -15.94 -17.80 16.57
CA GLY A 130 -15.11 -16.60 16.66
C GLY A 130 -15.85 -15.29 16.36
N PRO A 131 -15.16 -14.15 16.48
CA PRO A 131 -15.78 -12.82 16.37
C PRO A 131 -16.32 -12.50 14.96
N PHE A 132 -15.86 -13.19 13.95
CA PHE A 132 -16.30 -13.04 12.56
C PHE A 132 -17.35 -14.10 12.13
N ALA A 133 -17.68 -15.04 13.03
CA ALA A 133 -18.73 -16.03 12.85
C ALA A 133 -20.11 -15.43 13.22
N GLY A 134 -21.14 -15.92 12.57
CA GLY A 134 -22.51 -15.52 12.91
C GLY A 134 -23.03 -14.29 12.15
N THR A 135 -24.12 -13.69 12.68
CA THR A 135 -24.87 -12.60 12.03
C THR A 135 -24.60 -11.21 12.62
N GLY A 136 -23.64 -11.09 13.52
CA GLY A 136 -23.30 -9.84 14.18
C GLY A 136 -22.82 -8.76 13.21
N SER A 137 -22.86 -7.49 13.63
CA SER A 137 -22.45 -6.36 12.80
C SER A 137 -21.00 -6.48 12.31
N VAL A 138 -20.08 -6.92 13.16
CA VAL A 138 -18.67 -7.13 12.83
C VAL A 138 -18.51 -8.19 11.74
N ALA A 139 -19.21 -9.33 11.86
CA ALA A 139 -19.15 -10.40 10.88
C ALA A 139 -19.75 -9.97 9.53
N ARG A 140 -20.79 -9.14 9.53
CA ARG A 140 -21.38 -8.59 8.30
C ARG A 140 -20.42 -7.61 7.60
N ILE A 141 -19.83 -6.68 8.34
CA ILE A 141 -18.85 -5.72 7.79
C ILE A 141 -17.65 -6.48 7.21
N TYR A 142 -17.06 -7.40 7.99
CA TYR A 142 -15.93 -8.19 7.53
C TYR A 142 -16.24 -8.92 6.22
N ARG A 143 -17.37 -9.63 6.13
CA ARG A 143 -17.77 -10.37 4.92
C ARG A 143 -18.06 -9.48 3.70
N ALA A 144 -18.41 -8.22 3.92
CA ALA A 144 -18.63 -7.26 2.85
C ALA A 144 -17.32 -6.71 2.28
N ILE A 145 -16.28 -6.55 3.10
CA ILE A 145 -15.00 -5.94 2.72
C ILE A 145 -13.89 -6.94 2.39
N ALA A 146 -13.89 -8.13 3.02
CA ALA A 146 -12.96 -9.22 2.73
C ALA A 146 -13.50 -10.08 1.57
#